data_aca4a480bb051c3a32758212d2288172
#
_entry.id   aca4a480bb051c3a32758212d2288172
#
_cell.length_a   1.000
_cell.length_b   1.000
_cell.length_c   1.000
_cell.angle_alpha   90.00
_cell.angle_beta   90.00
_cell.angle_gamma   90.00
#
_symmetry.space_group_name_H-M   'P 1'
#
loop_
_entity.id
_entity.type
_entity.pdbx_description
1 polymer ?
#
loop_
_entity_poly.entity_id
_entity_poly.type
_entity_poly.pdbx_seq_one_letter_code
_entity_poly.pdbx_strand_id
1 'polypeptide(L)'
;HAQEFEKAGISVRTIRVKPHGGVKESLSLDTFDFIELLEEEDWEHSDLFTYFDETRFLFVVFQQVDDSIVLRGARFWSMPITDLEGPLHDVWNKTREVIAEGVELVPTRQKDGKIVIKNNLPGKQDNPVAHVRPHTGKSAYRFMDGSEIGDVETHASPLPDGRWMTKQSFWLNNDYVYGIVDLAEGDDSERG
;
A
#
# COMPACT_ATOMS: atom_id res chain seq x y z
N HIS A 1 -5.15 10.19 -23.96
CA HIS A 1 -6.08 9.20 -23.36
C HIS A 1 -5.89 9.03 -21.83
N ALA A 2 -4.65 9.02 -21.29
CA ALA A 2 -4.45 8.93 -19.82
C ALA A 2 -5.07 10.12 -19.07
N GLN A 3 -4.93 11.33 -19.59
CA GLN A 3 -5.48 12.55 -18.98
C GLN A 3 -7.02 12.60 -18.88
N GLU A 4 -7.72 11.88 -19.73
CA GLU A 4 -9.19 11.80 -19.69
C GLU A 4 -9.65 10.93 -18.53
N PHE A 5 -8.96 9.85 -18.22
CA PHE A 5 -9.22 9.00 -17.06
C PHE A 5 -8.93 9.74 -15.75
N GLU A 6 -7.80 10.43 -15.65
CA GLU A 6 -7.45 11.24 -14.47
C GLU A 6 -8.49 12.33 -14.19
N LYS A 7 -8.96 13.04 -15.23
CA LYS A 7 -10.04 14.05 -15.11
C LYS A 7 -11.37 13.45 -14.68
N ALA A 8 -11.60 12.17 -14.93
CA ALA A 8 -12.80 11.45 -14.53
C ALA A 8 -12.66 10.75 -13.16
N GLY A 9 -11.57 11.00 -12.40
CA GLY A 9 -11.29 10.33 -11.14
C GLY A 9 -11.02 8.82 -11.29
N ILE A 10 -10.57 8.38 -12.48
CA ILE A 10 -10.30 6.97 -12.75
C ILE A 10 -8.80 6.69 -12.70
N SER A 11 -8.39 5.86 -11.75
CA SER A 11 -7.02 5.34 -11.63
C SER A 11 -6.90 3.99 -12.36
N VAL A 12 -6.11 3.95 -13.44
CA VAL A 12 -5.86 2.71 -14.18
C VAL A 12 -4.69 1.96 -13.55
N ARG A 13 -4.90 0.72 -13.15
CA ARG A 13 -3.88 -0.14 -12.53
C ARG A 13 -3.79 -1.49 -13.25
N THR A 14 -2.57 -1.91 -13.57
CA THR A 14 -2.31 -3.22 -14.17
C THR A 14 -2.06 -4.24 -13.08
N ILE A 15 -2.83 -5.33 -13.08
CA ILE A 15 -2.71 -6.41 -12.10
C ILE A 15 -2.26 -7.69 -12.82
N ARG A 16 -1.24 -8.35 -12.28
CA ARG A 16 -0.76 -9.64 -12.77
C ARG A 16 -1.16 -10.77 -11.84
N VAL A 17 -2.00 -11.66 -12.35
CA VAL A 17 -2.41 -12.90 -11.69
C VAL A 17 -1.40 -14.01 -12.05
N LYS A 18 -1.04 -14.81 -11.06
CA LYS A 18 -0.13 -15.97 -11.21
C LYS A 18 -0.84 -17.12 -11.95
N PRO A 19 -0.08 -18.10 -12.51
CA PRO A 19 -0.67 -19.24 -13.22
C PRO A 19 -1.71 -20.03 -12.41
N HIS A 20 -1.47 -20.17 -11.11
CA HIS A 20 -2.34 -20.95 -10.19
C HIS A 20 -3.20 -20.05 -9.28
N GLY A 21 -3.48 -18.82 -9.69
CA GLY A 21 -4.22 -17.85 -8.92
C GLY A 21 -3.35 -16.99 -7.98
N GLY A 22 -3.97 -15.95 -7.42
CA GLY A 22 -3.33 -14.95 -6.56
C GLY A 22 -2.57 -13.87 -7.32
N VAL A 23 -2.47 -12.71 -6.70
CA VAL A 23 -1.72 -11.55 -7.22
C VAL A 23 -0.30 -11.60 -6.67
N LYS A 24 0.69 -11.27 -7.52
CA LYS A 24 2.09 -11.36 -7.15
C LYS A 24 2.48 -10.31 -6.10
N GLU A 25 2.06 -9.09 -6.31
CA GLU A 25 2.47 -7.93 -5.51
C GLU A 25 1.26 -7.18 -4.97
N SER A 26 1.41 -6.63 -3.78
CA SER A 26 0.45 -5.68 -3.20
C SER A 26 0.45 -4.39 -4.01
N LEU A 27 -0.66 -3.65 -4.01
CA LEU A 27 -0.81 -2.40 -4.73
C LEU A 27 -0.35 -1.24 -3.86
N SER A 28 0.74 -0.57 -4.27
CA SER A 28 1.25 0.61 -3.57
C SER A 28 0.42 1.86 -3.84
N LEU A 29 0.26 2.67 -2.81
CA LEU A 29 -0.16 4.06 -2.90
C LEU A 29 1.07 4.97 -2.86
N ASP A 30 0.85 6.29 -2.93
CA ASP A 30 1.91 7.27 -2.76
C ASP A 30 2.50 7.22 -1.34
N THR A 31 3.70 7.75 -1.18
CA THR A 31 4.32 7.86 0.14
C THR A 31 3.59 8.90 0.98
N PHE A 32 3.44 8.63 2.27
CA PHE A 32 3.00 9.62 3.23
C PHE A 32 4.19 10.22 4.01
N ASP A 33 4.03 11.42 4.52
CA ASP A 33 4.92 12.01 5.52
C ASP A 33 4.43 11.65 6.92
N PHE A 34 5.37 11.30 7.82
CA PHE A 34 5.00 10.85 9.18
C PHE A 34 4.42 11.97 10.04
N ILE A 35 4.88 13.19 9.83
CA ILE A 35 4.43 14.35 10.60
C ILE A 35 3.07 14.81 10.08
N GLU A 36 2.93 14.96 8.76
CA GLU A 36 1.68 15.34 8.12
C GLU A 36 0.55 14.34 8.44
N LEU A 37 0.84 13.03 8.43
CA LEU A 37 -0.13 12.00 8.80
C LEU A 37 -0.65 12.16 10.25
N LEU A 38 0.19 12.62 11.19
CA LEU A 38 -0.24 12.92 12.54
C LEU A 38 -1.06 14.20 12.65
N GLU A 39 -0.84 15.16 11.75
CA GLU A 39 -1.55 16.44 11.70
C GLU A 39 -2.94 16.33 11.05
N GLU A 40 -3.25 15.23 10.35
CA GLU A 40 -4.58 14.97 9.82
C GLU A 40 -5.62 15.04 10.96
N GLU A 41 -6.67 15.84 10.78
CA GLU A 41 -7.63 16.16 11.83
C GLU A 41 -8.46 14.94 12.26
N ASP A 42 -9.03 14.27 11.26
CA ASP A 42 -9.84 13.05 11.44
C ASP A 42 -9.76 12.14 10.20
N TRP A 43 -10.44 10.99 10.28
CA TRP A 43 -10.45 10.00 9.19
C TRP A 43 -11.09 10.53 7.90
N GLU A 44 -12.24 11.18 8.00
CA GLU A 44 -13.03 11.62 6.84
C GLU A 44 -12.33 12.73 6.03
N HIS A 45 -11.39 13.45 6.66
CA HIS A 45 -10.57 14.48 6.02
C HIS A 45 -9.14 14.02 5.75
N SER A 46 -8.82 12.76 6.02
CA SER A 46 -7.48 12.22 5.73
C SER A 46 -7.24 12.05 4.22
N ASP A 47 -5.98 12.14 3.82
CA ASP A 47 -5.56 11.90 2.44
C ASP A 47 -5.92 10.48 1.98
N LEU A 48 -5.81 9.49 2.88
CA LEU A 48 -6.12 8.10 2.57
C LEU A 48 -7.61 7.89 2.32
N PHE A 49 -8.47 8.47 3.16
CA PHE A 49 -9.92 8.43 2.97
C PHE A 49 -10.31 9.09 1.65
N THR A 50 -9.90 10.34 1.45
CA THR A 50 -10.20 11.13 0.26
C THR A 50 -9.77 10.41 -1.01
N TYR A 51 -8.57 9.82 -1.01
CA TYR A 51 -8.08 9.06 -2.15
C TYR A 51 -9.00 7.91 -2.54
N PHE A 52 -9.47 7.10 -1.58
CA PHE A 52 -10.33 5.95 -1.90
C PHE A 52 -11.80 6.32 -2.12
N ASP A 53 -12.31 7.36 -1.46
CA ASP A 53 -13.68 7.85 -1.65
C ASP A 53 -13.87 8.46 -3.05
N GLU A 54 -12.88 9.21 -3.52
CA GLU A 54 -12.93 9.91 -4.80
C GLU A 54 -12.44 9.07 -6.00
N THR A 55 -11.69 7.98 -5.75
CA THR A 55 -11.06 7.21 -6.83
C THR A 55 -11.91 6.02 -7.26
N ARG A 56 -12.22 5.96 -8.55
CA ARG A 56 -12.68 4.75 -9.22
C ARG A 56 -11.51 4.07 -9.92
N PHE A 57 -11.22 2.83 -9.56
CA PHE A 57 -10.15 2.06 -10.20
C PHE A 57 -10.63 1.34 -11.45
N LEU A 58 -9.78 1.29 -12.46
CA LEU A 58 -9.89 0.37 -13.59
C LEU A 58 -8.73 -0.63 -13.50
N PHE A 59 -8.99 -1.81 -12.99
CA PHE A 59 -8.03 -2.90 -12.98
C PHE A 59 -7.97 -3.59 -14.34
N VAL A 60 -6.81 -3.51 -15.00
CA VAL A 60 -6.54 -4.25 -16.24
C VAL A 60 -5.78 -5.51 -15.83
N VAL A 61 -6.44 -6.67 -15.99
CA VAL A 61 -6.00 -7.94 -15.44
C VAL A 61 -5.28 -8.77 -16.48
N PHE A 62 -4.03 -9.09 -16.20
CA PHE A 62 -3.22 -10.00 -16.98
C PHE A 62 -2.95 -11.27 -16.18
N GLN A 63 -2.87 -12.40 -16.85
CA GLN A 63 -2.48 -13.67 -16.25
C GLN A 63 -1.23 -14.21 -16.95
N GLN A 64 -0.33 -14.74 -16.17
CA GLN A 64 0.78 -15.52 -16.69
C GLN A 64 0.26 -16.93 -17.04
N VAL A 65 0.42 -17.32 -18.31
CA VAL A 65 0.10 -18.65 -18.83
C VAL A 65 1.36 -19.15 -19.50
N ASP A 66 1.99 -20.14 -18.92
CA ASP A 66 3.31 -20.62 -19.31
C ASP A 66 4.33 -19.45 -19.38
N ASP A 67 4.99 -19.26 -20.51
CA ASP A 67 5.93 -18.15 -20.75
C ASP A 67 5.28 -16.87 -21.29
N SER A 68 3.95 -16.85 -21.38
CA SER A 68 3.20 -15.73 -21.98
C SER A 68 2.40 -14.98 -20.92
N ILE A 69 2.12 -13.70 -21.20
CA ILE A 69 1.21 -12.87 -20.41
C ILE A 69 -0.02 -12.58 -21.26
N VAL A 70 -1.18 -13.00 -20.80
CA VAL A 70 -2.45 -12.92 -21.51
C VAL A 70 -3.37 -11.92 -20.80
N LEU A 71 -3.98 -11.02 -21.56
CA LEU A 71 -5.05 -10.15 -21.04
C LEU A 71 -6.28 -11.01 -20.71
N ARG A 72 -6.76 -10.92 -19.46
CA ARG A 72 -7.97 -11.64 -18.99
C ARG A 72 -9.20 -10.75 -19.03
N GLY A 73 -9.03 -9.46 -18.90
CA GLY A 73 -10.12 -8.50 -18.92
C GLY A 73 -9.79 -7.23 -18.15
N ALA A 74 -10.82 -6.44 -17.93
CA ALA A 74 -10.73 -5.25 -17.09
C ALA A 74 -11.96 -5.16 -16.18
N ARG A 75 -11.78 -4.60 -14.98
CA ARG A 75 -12.83 -4.44 -13.98
C ARG A 75 -12.78 -3.06 -13.35
N PHE A 76 -13.91 -2.36 -13.34
CA PHE A 76 -14.07 -1.18 -12.50
C PHE A 76 -14.30 -1.59 -11.05
N TRP A 77 -13.72 -0.83 -10.15
CA TRP A 77 -13.88 -1.03 -8.72
C TRP A 77 -13.74 0.30 -7.98
N SER A 78 -14.58 0.52 -6.99
CA SER A 78 -14.42 1.54 -5.96
C SER A 78 -14.40 0.83 -4.62
N MET A 79 -13.68 1.39 -3.63
CA MET A 79 -13.61 0.76 -2.31
C MET A 79 -15.00 0.69 -1.68
N PRO A 80 -15.45 -0.49 -1.22
CA PRO A 80 -16.69 -0.59 -0.47
C PRO A 80 -16.62 0.24 0.80
N ILE A 81 -17.72 0.92 1.15
CA ILE A 81 -17.79 1.75 2.36
C ILE A 81 -17.47 0.94 3.63
N THR A 82 -17.83 -0.33 3.66
CA THR A 82 -17.52 -1.23 4.78
C THR A 82 -16.03 -1.47 4.96
N ASP A 83 -15.26 -1.47 3.89
CA ASP A 83 -13.81 -1.66 3.92
C ASP A 83 -13.10 -0.33 4.18
N LEU A 84 -13.66 0.77 3.66
CA LEU A 84 -13.19 2.12 3.88
C LEU A 84 -13.33 2.52 5.35
N GLU A 85 -14.54 2.39 5.93
CA GLU A 85 -14.85 2.77 7.32
C GLU A 85 -14.43 1.71 8.37
N GLY A 86 -14.06 0.53 7.92
CA GLY A 86 -13.60 -0.56 8.79
C GLY A 86 -12.10 -0.76 8.68
N PRO A 87 -11.65 -1.83 8.01
CA PRO A 87 -10.24 -2.23 8.06
C PRO A 87 -9.28 -1.17 7.49
N LEU A 88 -9.67 -0.32 6.53
CA LEU A 88 -8.77 0.73 6.05
C LEU A 88 -8.60 1.84 7.10
N HIS A 89 -9.67 2.26 7.75
CA HIS A 89 -9.64 3.17 8.89
C HIS A 89 -8.79 2.61 10.04
N ASP A 90 -8.94 1.33 10.35
CA ASP A 90 -8.16 0.66 11.41
C ASP A 90 -6.65 0.71 11.14
N VAL A 91 -6.20 0.45 9.92
CA VAL A 91 -4.78 0.50 9.59
C VAL A 91 -4.22 1.93 9.62
N TRP A 92 -5.00 2.93 9.21
CA TRP A 92 -4.65 4.33 9.32
C TRP A 92 -4.51 4.76 10.80
N ASN A 93 -5.49 4.48 11.63
CA ASN A 93 -5.46 4.75 13.07
C ASN A 93 -4.25 4.09 13.73
N LYS A 94 -4.04 2.79 13.48
CA LYS A 94 -2.93 2.06 14.09
C LYS A 94 -1.57 2.60 13.65
N THR A 95 -1.46 3.05 12.41
CA THR A 95 -0.23 3.69 11.90
C THR A 95 0.05 4.98 12.68
N ARG A 96 -0.95 5.83 12.86
CA ARG A 96 -0.82 7.09 13.62
C ARG A 96 -0.47 6.84 15.10
N GLU A 97 -1.11 5.87 15.75
CA GLU A 97 -0.79 5.47 17.12
C GLU A 97 0.68 5.10 17.26
N VAL A 98 1.18 4.20 16.38
CA VAL A 98 2.57 3.74 16.42
C VAL A 98 3.55 4.90 16.17
N ILE A 99 3.25 5.82 15.26
CA ILE A 99 4.10 6.99 15.01
C ILE A 99 4.09 7.93 16.20
N ALA A 100 2.94 8.18 16.81
CA ALA A 100 2.80 9.07 17.98
C ALA A 100 3.49 8.51 19.24
N GLU A 101 3.42 7.19 19.44
CA GLU A 101 4.10 6.49 20.55
C GLU A 101 5.61 6.34 20.33
N GLY A 102 6.08 6.48 19.10
CA GLY A 102 7.46 6.32 18.68
C GLY A 102 7.70 4.99 17.96
N VAL A 103 8.05 5.08 16.69
CA VAL A 103 8.33 3.90 15.86
C VAL A 103 9.54 3.13 16.40
N GLU A 104 9.38 1.84 16.63
CA GLU A 104 10.50 0.96 16.97
C GLU A 104 11.34 0.67 15.72
N LEU A 105 12.65 0.93 15.79
CA LEU A 105 13.59 0.61 14.72
C LEU A 105 14.59 -0.42 15.24
N VAL A 106 14.40 -1.69 14.88
CA VAL A 106 15.19 -2.82 15.42
C VAL A 106 16.11 -3.41 14.36
N PRO A 107 17.45 -3.21 14.46
CA PRO A 107 18.40 -3.87 13.59
C PRO A 107 18.31 -5.40 13.76
N THR A 108 18.02 -6.11 12.69
CA THR A 108 17.85 -7.55 12.68
C THR A 108 18.77 -8.18 11.64
N ARG A 109 19.61 -9.12 12.06
CA ARG A 109 20.47 -9.86 11.14
C ARG A 109 19.67 -10.98 10.46
N GLN A 110 19.66 -10.99 9.15
CA GLN A 110 19.06 -12.05 8.35
C GLN A 110 19.99 -13.28 8.25
N LYS A 111 19.48 -14.40 7.74
CA LYS A 111 20.24 -15.65 7.59
C LYS A 111 21.45 -15.52 6.64
N ASP A 112 21.36 -14.63 5.67
CA ASP A 112 22.43 -14.29 4.72
C ASP A 112 23.47 -13.31 5.30
N GLY A 113 23.32 -12.93 6.58
CA GLY A 113 24.22 -12.00 7.28
C GLY A 113 23.87 -10.52 7.07
N LYS A 114 22.93 -10.18 6.20
CA LYS A 114 22.48 -8.82 5.96
C LYS A 114 21.71 -8.28 7.17
N ILE A 115 21.98 -7.03 7.52
CA ILE A 115 21.20 -6.32 8.55
C ILE A 115 20.04 -5.59 7.89
N VAL A 116 18.84 -5.82 8.37
CA VAL A 116 17.64 -5.07 8.02
C VAL A 116 17.08 -4.40 9.26
N ILE A 117 16.51 -3.22 9.10
CA ILE A 117 15.81 -2.53 10.19
C ILE A 117 14.34 -2.92 10.12
N LYS A 118 13.87 -3.62 11.16
CA LYS A 118 12.44 -3.91 11.36
C LYS A 118 11.79 -2.76 12.09
N ASN A 119 10.51 -2.57 11.88
CA ASN A 119 9.68 -1.62 12.59
C ASN A 119 8.36 -2.27 13.03
N ASN A 120 7.59 -1.56 13.86
CA ASN A 120 6.32 -1.99 14.43
C ASN A 120 5.10 -1.36 13.74
N LEU A 121 5.25 -0.76 12.55
CA LEU A 121 4.11 -0.30 11.75
C LEU A 121 3.25 -1.50 11.31
N PRO A 122 1.95 -1.30 11.08
CA PRO A 122 1.03 -2.40 10.71
C PRO A 122 1.49 -3.17 9.48
N GLY A 123 1.81 -4.44 9.66
CA GLY A 123 2.23 -5.34 8.60
C GLY A 123 1.05 -6.05 7.91
N LYS A 124 1.34 -6.80 6.86
CA LYS A 124 0.31 -7.49 6.05
C LYS A 124 -0.59 -8.46 6.85
N GLN A 125 -0.08 -9.03 7.95
CA GLN A 125 -0.84 -9.99 8.77
C GLN A 125 -1.76 -9.29 9.77
N ASP A 126 -1.58 -7.99 9.99
CA ASP A 126 -2.30 -7.24 11.02
C ASP A 126 -3.64 -6.68 10.53
N ASN A 127 -3.83 -6.61 9.19
CA ASN A 127 -5.05 -6.08 8.60
C ASN A 127 -5.36 -6.80 7.27
N PRO A 128 -6.65 -7.14 7.01
CA PRO A 128 -7.04 -7.89 5.81
C PRO A 128 -6.96 -7.08 4.51
N VAL A 129 -7.09 -5.76 4.58
CA VAL A 129 -7.22 -4.87 3.40
C VAL A 129 -5.90 -4.23 3.04
N ALA A 130 -5.20 -3.63 4.01
CA ALA A 130 -4.01 -2.84 3.75
C ALA A 130 -2.92 -3.04 4.82
N HIS A 131 -1.71 -2.60 4.50
CA HIS A 131 -0.58 -2.59 5.41
C HIS A 131 0.36 -1.44 5.07
N VAL A 132 1.32 -1.18 5.94
CA VAL A 132 2.38 -0.18 5.74
C VAL A 132 3.70 -0.88 5.46
N ARG A 133 4.42 -0.43 4.45
CA ARG A 133 5.78 -0.88 4.17
C ARG A 133 6.56 0.14 3.35
N PRO A 134 7.90 0.02 3.26
CA PRO A 134 8.71 0.88 2.42
C PRO A 134 8.22 0.95 0.98
N HIS A 135 8.13 2.16 0.44
CA HIS A 135 7.74 2.39 -0.95
C HIS A 135 8.80 1.89 -1.94
N THR A 136 10.07 1.93 -1.55
CA THR A 136 11.19 1.49 -2.38
C THR A 136 12.01 0.41 -1.69
N GLY A 137 12.78 -0.37 -2.47
CA GLY A 137 13.73 -1.37 -1.93
C GLY A 137 15.01 -0.76 -1.36
N LYS A 138 15.14 0.57 -1.29
CA LYS A 138 16.33 1.26 -0.77
C LYS A 138 16.09 1.69 0.67
N SER A 139 16.78 1.05 1.60
CA SER A 139 16.71 1.39 3.03
C SER A 139 17.49 2.64 3.33
N ALA A 140 16.92 3.58 4.08
CA ALA A 140 17.54 4.81 4.52
C ALA A 140 17.07 5.18 5.93
N TYR A 141 18.01 5.42 6.85
CA TYR A 141 17.73 5.72 8.26
C TYR A 141 18.77 6.69 8.80
N ARG A 142 18.32 7.60 9.70
CA ARG A 142 19.20 8.39 10.58
C ARG A 142 18.76 8.14 12.02
N PHE A 143 19.70 7.74 12.87
CA PHE A 143 19.45 7.43 14.26
C PHE A 143 19.76 8.62 15.17
N MET A 144 19.35 8.55 16.45
CA MET A 144 19.54 9.61 17.43
C MET A 144 21.02 9.96 17.70
N ASP A 145 21.92 9.01 17.51
CA ASP A 145 23.37 9.21 17.64
C ASP A 145 24.01 9.85 16.39
N GLY A 146 23.20 10.20 15.38
CA GLY A 146 23.63 10.77 14.12
C GLY A 146 24.16 9.75 13.10
N SER A 147 24.18 8.47 13.43
CA SER A 147 24.56 7.43 12.46
C SER A 147 23.50 7.27 11.37
N GLU A 148 23.94 6.95 10.16
CA GLU A 148 23.07 6.85 8.98
C GLU A 148 23.25 5.52 8.24
N ILE A 149 22.19 5.08 7.60
CA ILE A 149 22.16 3.97 6.66
C ILE A 149 21.52 4.48 5.36
N GLY A 150 22.17 4.24 4.22
CA GLY A 150 21.65 4.59 2.91
C GLY A 150 21.62 6.11 2.61
N ASP A 151 20.90 6.49 1.58
CA ASP A 151 20.72 7.89 1.16
C ASP A 151 19.49 8.47 1.86
N VAL A 152 19.72 9.08 3.01
CA VAL A 152 18.66 9.60 3.90
C VAL A 152 17.90 10.73 3.24
N GLU A 153 18.60 11.66 2.58
CA GLU A 153 17.98 12.86 1.98
C GLU A 153 16.97 12.48 0.86
N THR A 154 17.26 11.42 0.12
CA THR A 154 16.41 10.98 -0.99
C THR A 154 15.32 10.00 -0.54
N HIS A 155 15.67 9.05 0.36
CA HIS A 155 14.83 7.87 0.60
C HIS A 155 14.21 7.78 1.99
N ALA A 156 14.47 8.73 2.88
CA ALA A 156 13.88 8.77 4.21
C ALA A 156 13.02 10.02 4.43
N SER A 157 12.18 9.97 5.46
CA SER A 157 11.42 11.09 6.00
C SER A 157 11.61 11.18 7.52
N PRO A 158 11.49 12.38 8.11
CA PRO A 158 11.67 12.57 9.55
C PRO A 158 10.53 11.93 10.35
N LEU A 159 10.86 11.33 11.48
CA LEU A 159 9.93 10.94 12.51
C LEU A 159 9.76 12.07 13.54
N PRO A 160 8.64 12.12 14.29
CA PRO A 160 8.41 13.16 15.30
C PRO A 160 9.49 13.25 16.39
N ASP A 161 10.19 12.16 16.65
CA ASP A 161 11.27 12.08 17.65
C ASP A 161 12.65 12.54 17.13
N GLY A 162 12.73 12.99 15.88
CA GLY A 162 13.95 13.49 15.24
C GLY A 162 14.79 12.43 14.52
N ARG A 163 14.47 11.14 14.65
CA ARG A 163 15.04 10.10 13.79
C ARG A 163 14.46 10.20 12.39
N TRP A 164 15.08 9.53 11.43
CA TRP A 164 14.58 9.40 10.06
C TRP A 164 14.46 7.94 9.69
N MET A 165 13.39 7.58 8.99
CA MET A 165 13.25 6.24 8.45
C MET A 165 12.83 6.27 6.98
N THR A 166 13.12 5.16 6.28
CA THR A 166 12.72 4.95 4.88
C THR A 166 11.27 5.33 4.67
N LYS A 167 11.01 6.13 3.62
CA LYS A 167 9.65 6.55 3.21
C LYS A 167 8.72 5.35 3.11
N GLN A 168 7.56 5.47 3.72
CA GLN A 168 6.54 4.44 3.79
C GLN A 168 5.36 4.78 2.90
N SER A 169 4.61 3.76 2.52
CA SER A 169 3.32 3.89 1.85
C SER A 169 2.32 2.94 2.47
N PHE A 170 1.05 3.25 2.33
CA PHE A 170 -0.01 2.24 2.46
C PHE A 170 -0.02 1.37 1.20
N TRP A 171 -0.31 0.10 1.38
CA TRP A 171 -0.38 -0.88 0.30
C TRP A 171 -1.64 -1.72 0.47
N LEU A 172 -2.48 -1.82 -0.55
CA LEU A 172 -3.55 -2.84 -0.54
C LEU A 172 -2.91 -4.23 -0.62
N ASN A 173 -3.37 -5.12 0.24
CA ASN A 173 -2.88 -6.49 0.30
C ASN A 173 -3.13 -7.22 -1.02
N ASN A 174 -2.15 -7.97 -1.49
CA ASN A 174 -2.29 -8.71 -2.75
C ASN A 174 -3.44 -9.74 -2.71
N ASP A 175 -3.74 -10.31 -1.55
CA ASP A 175 -4.86 -11.24 -1.40
C ASP A 175 -6.22 -10.51 -1.47
N TYR A 176 -6.29 -9.30 -0.90
CA TYR A 176 -7.46 -8.42 -1.05
C TYR A 176 -7.67 -8.02 -2.51
N VAL A 177 -6.59 -7.55 -3.17
CA VAL A 177 -6.62 -7.20 -4.61
C VAL A 177 -7.01 -8.41 -5.46
N TYR A 178 -6.54 -9.62 -5.11
CA TYR A 178 -6.92 -10.84 -5.83
C TYR A 178 -8.42 -11.10 -5.72
N GLY A 179 -9.02 -10.96 -4.54
CA GLY A 179 -10.48 -11.10 -4.37
C GLY A 179 -11.29 -10.12 -5.21
N ILE A 180 -10.74 -8.92 -5.51
CA ILE A 180 -11.40 -7.95 -6.39
C ILE A 180 -11.31 -8.38 -7.86
N VAL A 181 -10.14 -8.85 -8.31
CA VAL A 181 -9.85 -9.09 -9.73
C VAL A 181 -10.00 -10.54 -10.16
N ASP A 182 -10.37 -11.44 -9.24
CA ASP A 182 -10.67 -12.82 -9.58
C ASP A 182 -11.93 -12.87 -10.47
N LEU A 183 -11.69 -12.98 -11.77
CA LEU A 183 -12.70 -13.07 -12.81
C LEU A 183 -13.18 -14.52 -12.98
N ALA A 184 -12.86 -15.42 -12.03
CA ALA A 184 -13.30 -16.79 -12.05
C ALA A 184 -14.83 -16.86 -11.91
N GLU A 185 -15.46 -17.21 -13.00
CA GLU A 185 -16.80 -17.80 -13.16
C GLU A 185 -17.88 -17.27 -12.20
N GLY A 186 -18.63 -16.26 -12.60
CA GLY A 186 -19.85 -15.92 -11.90
C GLY A 186 -20.36 -14.51 -12.01
N ASP A 187 -20.50 -13.97 -13.22
CA ASP A 187 -21.58 -13.01 -13.45
C ASP A 187 -22.03 -13.00 -14.91
N ASP A 188 -22.59 -14.14 -15.35
CA ASP A 188 -23.46 -14.20 -16.53
C ASP A 188 -24.87 -13.68 -16.24
N SER A 189 -25.11 -13.03 -15.08
CA SER A 189 -26.45 -12.60 -14.64
C SER A 189 -26.89 -11.24 -15.18
N GLU A 190 -26.06 -10.54 -15.97
CA GLU A 190 -26.47 -9.28 -16.64
C GLU A 190 -26.49 -9.37 -18.18
N ARG A 191 -26.83 -10.52 -18.73
CA ARG A 191 -27.28 -10.65 -20.12
C ARG A 191 -28.73 -11.06 -20.17
N GLY A 192 -29.63 -10.14 -19.88
CA GLY A 192 -31.03 -10.23 -20.04
C GLY A 192 -31.61 -8.88 -20.48
#